data_9c206b99cac23ec84ac82aefe9e93b85
#
_entry.id   9c206b99cac23ec84ac82aefe9e93b85
#
_cell.length_a   1.000
_cell.length_b   1.000
_cell.length_c   1.000
_cell.angle_alpha   90.00
_cell.angle_beta   90.00
_cell.angle_gamma   90.00
#
_symmetry.space_group_name_H-M   'P 1'
#
loop_
_entity.id
_entity.type
_entity.pdbx_description
1 polymer ?
#
loop_
_entity_poly.entity_id
_entity_poly.type
_entity_poly.pdbx_seq_one_letter_code
_entity_poly.pdbx_strand_id
1 'polypeptide(L)'
;MSQTYMDFGYPWWLNYGHLALFGVLLTIALLARTAGASRWVKVVLGALALWAASVALLVHFYGINRVPPLPTQAFLSSGSGRVLDLGAGTGRSSIMVLTERPQATLVASDLFGTSFAQHFGPSERPQDRLLTNLRAAGVDERVTIETADMLKLPFADRAFDAVVSAYAMDHLGRNGARTALAEAHRVLRPGGDFLLILVANDGWAKLAFGPLLSHGGTYGAKWWREAAGAAGFDIHEEGSRPVTTYFLLTRR
;
A
#
# COMPACT_ATOMS: atom_id res chain seq x y z
N MET A 1 -10.45 -23.98 15.48
CA MET A 1 -10.25 -22.51 15.46
C MET A 1 -10.61 -22.03 14.07
N SER A 2 -11.70 -21.28 13.89
CA SER A 2 -12.05 -20.68 12.59
C SER A 2 -10.94 -19.69 12.26
N GLN A 3 -10.28 -19.86 11.12
CA GLN A 3 -9.41 -18.80 10.58
C GLN A 3 -10.29 -17.56 10.40
N THR A 4 -10.10 -16.58 11.26
CA THR A 4 -10.80 -15.30 11.14
C THR A 4 -10.24 -14.63 9.89
N TYR A 5 -11.04 -14.51 8.86
CA TYR A 5 -10.65 -13.95 7.57
C TYR A 5 -10.48 -12.44 7.71
N MET A 6 -9.31 -11.90 7.33
CA MET A 6 -9.08 -10.47 7.25
C MET A 6 -9.68 -9.93 5.94
N ASP A 7 -10.52 -8.90 6.03
CA ASP A 7 -11.09 -8.20 4.90
C ASP A 7 -10.56 -6.77 4.83
N PHE A 8 -9.64 -6.52 3.90
CA PHE A 8 -9.11 -5.17 3.68
C PHE A 8 -10.01 -4.29 2.82
N GLY A 9 -11.17 -4.78 2.37
CA GLY A 9 -12.20 -3.98 1.70
C GLY A 9 -11.91 -3.59 0.26
N TYR A 10 -10.89 -4.14 -0.34
CA TYR A 10 -10.60 -3.87 -1.74
C TYR A 10 -11.63 -4.58 -2.65
N PRO A 11 -12.12 -3.90 -3.70
CA PRO A 11 -13.11 -4.48 -4.58
C PRO A 11 -12.58 -5.72 -5.30
N TRP A 12 -13.47 -6.69 -5.53
CA TRP A 12 -13.13 -7.99 -6.14
C TRP A 12 -12.39 -7.88 -7.47
N TRP A 13 -12.69 -6.86 -8.27
CA TRP A 13 -12.08 -6.66 -9.59
C TRP A 13 -10.58 -6.31 -9.52
N LEU A 14 -10.10 -5.72 -8.42
CA LEU A 14 -8.66 -5.52 -8.21
C LEU A 14 -7.92 -6.86 -8.02
N ASN A 15 -8.59 -7.86 -7.42
CA ASN A 15 -7.98 -9.17 -7.18
C ASN A 15 -8.18 -10.14 -8.36
N TYR A 16 -9.37 -10.09 -8.99
CA TYR A 16 -9.80 -11.11 -9.96
C TYR A 16 -10.05 -10.55 -11.35
N GLY A 17 -9.99 -9.23 -11.56
CA GLY A 17 -10.31 -8.59 -12.84
C GLY A 17 -9.43 -9.12 -14.00
N HIS A 18 -8.13 -9.27 -13.79
CA HIS A 18 -7.25 -9.83 -14.81
C HIS A 18 -7.50 -11.32 -15.07
N LEU A 19 -7.89 -12.08 -14.06
CA LEU A 19 -8.29 -13.48 -14.24
C LEU A 19 -9.58 -13.59 -15.07
N ALA A 20 -10.57 -12.74 -14.78
CA ALA A 20 -11.79 -12.66 -15.58
C ALA A 20 -11.49 -12.24 -17.03
N LEU A 21 -10.64 -11.22 -17.20
CA LEU A 21 -10.20 -10.75 -18.52
C LEU A 21 -9.46 -11.87 -19.30
N PHE A 22 -8.59 -12.62 -18.62
CA PHE A 22 -7.94 -13.79 -19.22
C PHE A 22 -8.96 -14.81 -19.74
N GLY A 23 -9.97 -15.16 -18.95
CA GLY A 23 -11.03 -16.07 -19.35
C GLY A 23 -11.80 -15.59 -20.59
N VAL A 24 -12.15 -14.30 -20.64
CA VAL A 24 -12.81 -13.68 -21.80
C VAL A 24 -11.90 -13.73 -23.04
N LEU A 25 -10.66 -13.30 -22.92
CA LEU A 25 -9.70 -13.27 -24.04
C LEU A 25 -9.41 -14.69 -24.58
N LEU A 26 -9.28 -15.67 -23.69
CA LEU A 26 -9.07 -17.06 -24.07
C LEU A 26 -10.29 -17.59 -24.85
N THR A 27 -11.50 -17.32 -24.37
CA THR A 27 -12.73 -17.71 -25.06
C THR A 27 -12.82 -17.10 -26.45
N ILE A 28 -12.55 -15.79 -26.58
CA ILE A 28 -12.53 -15.10 -27.87
C ILE A 28 -11.46 -15.69 -28.79
N ALA A 29 -10.27 -16.01 -28.27
CA ALA A 29 -9.19 -16.61 -29.05
C ALA A 29 -9.57 -18.00 -29.58
N LEU A 30 -10.24 -18.83 -28.78
CA LEU A 30 -10.75 -20.14 -29.20
C LEU A 30 -11.83 -20.01 -30.29
N LEU A 31 -12.79 -19.09 -30.11
CA LEU A 31 -13.83 -18.81 -31.13
C LEU A 31 -13.22 -18.28 -32.43
N ALA A 32 -12.24 -17.37 -32.36
CA ALA A 32 -11.51 -16.87 -33.53
C ALA A 32 -10.75 -17.97 -34.26
N ARG A 33 -10.25 -18.98 -33.53
CA ARG A 33 -9.59 -20.16 -34.13
C ARG A 33 -10.58 -21.02 -34.92
N THR A 34 -11.76 -21.30 -34.35
CA THR A 34 -12.80 -22.12 -35.02
C THR A 34 -13.47 -21.36 -36.19
N ALA A 35 -13.60 -20.03 -36.10
CA ALA A 35 -14.11 -19.19 -37.17
C ALA A 35 -13.12 -18.90 -38.31
N GLY A 36 -11.92 -19.49 -38.30
CA GLY A 36 -10.93 -19.30 -39.36
C GLY A 36 -10.29 -17.91 -39.39
N ALA A 37 -10.31 -17.16 -38.29
CA ALA A 37 -9.73 -15.81 -38.21
C ALA A 37 -8.26 -15.77 -38.68
N SER A 38 -7.80 -14.60 -39.12
CA SER A 38 -6.44 -14.41 -39.59
C SER A 38 -5.40 -14.75 -38.52
N ARG A 39 -4.18 -15.12 -38.94
CA ARG A 39 -3.08 -15.47 -38.01
C ARG A 39 -2.77 -14.32 -37.03
N TRP A 40 -2.84 -13.08 -37.53
CA TRP A 40 -2.56 -11.90 -36.70
C TRP A 40 -3.57 -11.70 -35.58
N VAL A 41 -4.87 -11.90 -35.83
CA VAL A 41 -5.92 -11.84 -34.80
C VAL A 41 -5.64 -12.88 -33.72
N LYS A 42 -5.28 -14.11 -34.09
CA LYS A 42 -4.96 -15.18 -33.13
C LYS A 42 -3.72 -14.86 -32.30
N VAL A 43 -2.67 -14.28 -32.92
CA VAL A 43 -1.44 -13.87 -32.22
C VAL A 43 -1.72 -12.74 -31.23
N VAL A 44 -2.47 -11.71 -31.63
CA VAL A 44 -2.82 -10.58 -30.75
C VAL A 44 -3.66 -11.05 -29.55
N LEU A 45 -4.71 -11.86 -29.80
CA LEU A 45 -5.54 -12.39 -28.72
C LEU A 45 -4.75 -13.29 -27.77
N GLY A 46 -3.85 -14.12 -28.30
CA GLY A 46 -2.97 -14.96 -27.50
C GLY A 46 -2.01 -14.14 -26.63
N ALA A 47 -1.42 -13.07 -27.18
CA ALA A 47 -0.53 -12.17 -26.46
C ALA A 47 -1.28 -11.42 -25.33
N LEU A 48 -2.50 -10.93 -25.61
CA LEU A 48 -3.34 -10.28 -24.60
C LEU A 48 -3.78 -11.24 -23.50
N ALA A 49 -4.15 -12.47 -23.85
CA ALA A 49 -4.49 -13.50 -22.87
C ALA A 49 -3.29 -13.86 -21.98
N LEU A 50 -2.09 -14.01 -22.58
CA LEU A 50 -0.87 -14.28 -21.82
C LEU A 50 -0.52 -13.11 -20.89
N TRP A 51 -0.67 -11.86 -21.34
CA TRP A 51 -0.51 -10.69 -20.50
C TRP A 51 -1.47 -10.69 -19.32
N ALA A 52 -2.77 -10.90 -19.55
CA ALA A 52 -3.78 -10.94 -18.50
C ALA A 52 -3.52 -12.08 -17.49
N ALA A 53 -3.11 -13.26 -17.96
CA ALA A 53 -2.71 -14.38 -17.10
C ALA A 53 -1.49 -14.04 -16.23
N SER A 54 -0.48 -13.41 -16.81
CA SER A 54 0.74 -13.01 -16.08
C SER A 54 0.43 -12.00 -14.99
N VAL A 55 -0.44 -11.00 -15.26
CA VAL A 55 -0.86 -10.04 -14.25
C VAL A 55 -1.74 -10.70 -13.18
N ALA A 56 -2.64 -11.62 -13.56
CA ALA A 56 -3.46 -12.38 -12.61
C ALA A 56 -2.60 -13.19 -11.64
N LEU A 57 -1.54 -13.86 -12.13
CA LEU A 57 -0.59 -14.59 -11.29
C LEU A 57 0.16 -13.65 -10.34
N LEU A 58 0.63 -12.50 -10.84
CA LEU A 58 1.29 -11.50 -10.02
C LEU A 58 0.39 -11.01 -8.89
N VAL A 59 -0.87 -10.64 -9.21
CA VAL A 59 -1.85 -10.21 -8.21
C VAL A 59 -2.18 -11.32 -7.22
N HIS A 60 -2.20 -12.59 -7.66
CA HIS A 60 -2.42 -13.72 -6.77
C HIS A 60 -1.29 -13.86 -5.72
N PHE A 61 -0.02 -13.73 -6.13
CA PHE A 61 1.13 -13.87 -5.22
C PHE A 61 1.35 -12.64 -4.34
N TYR A 62 1.13 -11.43 -4.88
CA TYR A 62 1.36 -10.15 -4.20
C TYR A 62 0.05 -9.43 -3.86
N GLY A 63 -1.06 -10.16 -3.76
CA GLY A 63 -2.42 -9.65 -3.66
C GLY A 63 -2.63 -8.62 -2.56
N ILE A 64 -3.44 -7.61 -2.89
CA ILE A 64 -3.75 -6.49 -2.00
C ILE A 64 -4.55 -6.91 -0.76
N ASN A 65 -5.26 -8.05 -0.82
CA ASN A 65 -5.99 -8.63 0.32
C ASN A 65 -5.12 -9.55 1.21
N ARG A 66 -3.79 -9.45 1.10
CA ARG A 66 -2.85 -10.14 1.98
C ARG A 66 -2.00 -9.13 2.72
N VAL A 67 -1.62 -9.45 3.94
CA VAL A 67 -0.59 -8.70 4.65
C VAL A 67 0.76 -9.00 3.98
N PRO A 68 1.45 -8.02 3.39
CA PRO A 68 2.75 -8.27 2.81
C PRO A 68 3.79 -8.48 3.92
N PRO A 69 4.89 -9.16 3.67
CA PRO A 69 6.03 -9.14 4.58
C PRO A 69 6.63 -7.73 4.62
N LEU A 70 7.23 -7.39 5.76
CA LEU A 70 7.96 -6.13 5.90
C LEU A 70 9.03 -6.01 4.80
N PRO A 71 9.11 -4.90 4.06
CA PRO A 71 10.00 -4.80 2.91
C PRO A 71 11.49 -4.82 3.29
N THR A 72 11.84 -4.36 4.48
CA THR A 72 13.20 -4.34 5.01
C THR A 72 13.23 -4.69 6.50
N GLN A 73 14.22 -5.45 6.93
CA GLN A 73 14.43 -5.79 8.34
C GLN A 73 15.11 -4.66 9.12
N ALA A 74 15.62 -3.64 8.44
CA ALA A 74 16.26 -2.49 9.07
C ALA A 74 15.24 -1.55 9.75
N PHE A 75 13.97 -1.54 9.30
CA PHE A 75 12.91 -0.74 9.94
C PHE A 75 12.67 -1.18 11.38
N LEU A 76 12.84 -0.26 12.33
CA LEU A 76 12.70 -0.51 13.78
C LEU A 76 13.44 -1.80 14.19
N SER A 77 14.72 -1.89 13.84
CA SER A 77 15.55 -3.09 14.02
C SER A 77 15.71 -3.53 15.48
N SER A 78 15.47 -2.62 16.44
CA SER A 78 15.38 -2.95 17.87
C SER A 78 14.22 -3.90 18.21
N GLY A 79 13.23 -4.03 17.32
CA GLY A 79 12.02 -4.84 17.51
C GLY A 79 10.97 -4.20 18.43
N SER A 80 11.28 -3.08 19.09
CA SER A 80 10.42 -2.41 20.06
C SER A 80 10.38 -0.89 19.82
N GLY A 81 9.29 -0.25 20.24
CA GLY A 81 9.10 1.19 20.12
C GLY A 81 7.66 1.56 19.83
N ARG A 82 7.38 2.86 19.85
CA ARG A 82 6.08 3.43 19.52
C ARG A 82 6.05 3.82 18.05
N VAL A 83 5.21 3.18 17.27
CA VAL A 83 5.08 3.37 15.83
C VAL A 83 3.83 4.20 15.51
N LEU A 84 3.92 5.10 14.54
CA LEU A 84 2.76 5.78 13.94
C LEU A 84 2.54 5.23 12.53
N ASP A 85 1.33 4.75 12.25
CA ASP A 85 0.90 4.35 10.91
C ASP A 85 0.05 5.48 10.30
N LEU A 86 0.60 6.16 9.29
CA LEU A 86 -0.02 7.29 8.60
C LEU A 86 -0.84 6.84 7.40
N GLY A 87 -2.16 6.97 7.49
CA GLY A 87 -3.08 6.44 6.52
C GLY A 87 -3.24 4.93 6.67
N ALA A 88 -3.51 4.48 7.90
CA ALA A 88 -3.61 3.07 8.26
C ALA A 88 -4.72 2.33 7.50
N GLY A 89 -5.72 3.03 6.99
CA GLY A 89 -6.82 2.46 6.24
C GLY A 89 -7.53 1.36 7.02
N THR A 90 -7.51 0.16 6.47
CA THR A 90 -8.11 -1.03 7.09
C THR A 90 -7.11 -1.91 7.86
N GLY A 91 -5.89 -1.38 8.15
CA GLY A 91 -4.91 -1.97 9.06
C GLY A 91 -3.85 -2.87 8.43
N ARG A 92 -3.73 -2.88 7.11
CA ARG A 92 -2.78 -3.76 6.42
C ARG A 92 -1.32 -3.48 6.79
N SER A 93 -0.92 -2.21 6.85
CA SER A 93 0.41 -1.74 7.28
C SER A 93 0.64 -1.94 8.77
N SER A 94 -0.37 -1.64 9.59
CA SER A 94 -0.33 -1.86 11.03
C SER A 94 -0.05 -3.33 11.37
N ILE A 95 -0.78 -4.26 10.74
CA ILE A 95 -0.60 -5.71 10.94
C ILE A 95 0.78 -6.16 10.44
N MET A 96 1.22 -5.67 9.26
CA MET A 96 2.55 -5.97 8.72
C MET A 96 3.65 -5.63 9.73
N VAL A 97 3.61 -4.42 10.29
CA VAL A 97 4.61 -3.97 11.26
C VAL A 97 4.54 -4.79 12.55
N LEU A 98 3.36 -4.95 13.14
CA LEU A 98 3.21 -5.60 14.44
C LEU A 98 3.43 -7.11 14.40
N THR A 99 3.28 -7.75 13.26
CA THR A 99 3.64 -9.17 13.07
C THR A 99 5.17 -9.35 13.12
N GLU A 100 5.91 -8.46 12.48
CA GLU A 100 7.37 -8.52 12.39
C GLU A 100 8.08 -7.87 13.60
N ARG A 101 7.37 -7.01 14.34
CA ARG A 101 7.86 -6.28 15.52
C ARG A 101 6.96 -6.53 16.72
N PRO A 102 7.05 -7.72 17.34
CA PRO A 102 6.10 -8.16 18.37
C PRO A 102 6.13 -7.34 19.66
N GLN A 103 7.21 -6.59 19.91
CA GLN A 103 7.33 -5.72 21.10
C GLN A 103 6.97 -4.26 20.84
N ALA A 104 6.62 -3.91 19.58
CA ALA A 104 6.18 -2.56 19.25
C ALA A 104 4.73 -2.32 19.64
N THR A 105 4.41 -1.06 19.96
CA THR A 105 3.04 -0.52 20.03
C THR A 105 2.79 0.40 18.85
N LEU A 106 1.53 0.59 18.44
CA LEU A 106 1.24 1.33 17.25
C LEU A 106 0.03 2.25 17.43
N VAL A 107 0.12 3.46 16.89
CA VAL A 107 -1.02 4.34 16.69
C VAL A 107 -1.41 4.25 15.20
N ALA A 108 -2.58 3.68 14.92
CA ALA A 108 -3.14 3.60 13.59
C ALA A 108 -3.95 4.88 13.31
N SER A 109 -3.41 5.76 12.48
CA SER A 109 -3.99 7.07 12.19
C SER A 109 -4.51 7.12 10.76
N ASP A 110 -5.76 7.52 10.59
CA ASP A 110 -6.40 7.78 9.30
C ASP A 110 -7.45 8.87 9.45
N LEU A 111 -7.77 9.57 8.37
CA LEU A 111 -8.84 10.57 8.40
C LEU A 111 -10.23 9.93 8.44
N PHE A 112 -10.37 8.67 7.98
CA PHE A 112 -11.63 7.92 7.85
C PHE A 112 -12.75 8.68 7.11
N GLY A 113 -12.35 9.61 6.24
CA GLY A 113 -13.23 10.51 5.52
C GLY A 113 -13.61 10.01 4.13
N THR A 114 -13.90 10.96 3.23
CA THR A 114 -14.37 10.68 1.85
C THR A 114 -13.39 9.80 1.06
N SER A 115 -12.09 10.03 1.19
CA SER A 115 -11.06 9.23 0.51
C SER A 115 -11.09 7.78 0.99
N PHE A 116 -11.24 7.54 2.29
CA PHE A 116 -11.42 6.20 2.85
C PHE A 116 -12.64 5.51 2.25
N ALA A 117 -13.79 6.21 2.20
CA ALA A 117 -15.03 5.67 1.65
C ALA A 117 -14.93 5.33 0.15
N GLN A 118 -14.17 6.11 -0.62
CA GLN A 118 -13.92 5.84 -2.04
C GLN A 118 -13.13 4.55 -2.27
N HIS A 119 -12.19 4.21 -1.38
CA HIS A 119 -11.32 3.04 -1.53
C HIS A 119 -11.92 1.77 -0.92
N PHE A 120 -12.59 1.89 0.23
CA PHE A 120 -13.02 0.77 1.05
C PHE A 120 -14.55 0.65 1.16
N GLY A 121 -15.29 1.52 0.49
CA GLY A 121 -16.74 1.61 0.56
C GLY A 121 -17.25 2.47 1.72
N PRO A 122 -18.48 3.00 1.60
CA PRO A 122 -19.10 3.81 2.65
C PRO A 122 -19.36 2.96 3.89
N SER A 123 -19.10 3.52 5.06
CA SER A 123 -19.36 2.91 6.36
C SER A 123 -19.72 3.98 7.38
N GLU A 124 -20.70 3.73 8.23
CA GLU A 124 -21.01 4.60 9.38
C GLU A 124 -19.92 4.55 10.45
N ARG A 125 -19.20 3.45 10.52
CA ARG A 125 -18.07 3.23 11.43
C ARG A 125 -16.87 2.67 10.65
N PRO A 126 -16.14 3.52 9.94
CA PRO A 126 -15.01 3.08 9.10
C PRO A 126 -13.90 2.41 9.92
N GLN A 127 -13.73 2.77 11.21
CA GLN A 127 -12.76 2.16 12.12
C GLN A 127 -13.08 0.70 12.47
N ASP A 128 -14.35 0.26 12.37
CA ASP A 128 -14.75 -1.10 12.74
C ASP A 128 -14.06 -2.17 11.87
N ARG A 129 -13.84 -1.89 10.58
CA ARG A 129 -13.11 -2.81 9.69
C ARG A 129 -11.64 -2.91 10.08
N LEU A 130 -11.00 -1.79 10.38
CA LEU A 130 -9.63 -1.76 10.90
C LEU A 130 -9.54 -2.60 12.19
N LEU A 131 -10.40 -2.35 13.15
CA LEU A 131 -10.42 -3.08 14.43
C LEU A 131 -10.67 -4.58 14.24
N THR A 132 -11.58 -4.96 13.34
CA THR A 132 -11.87 -6.35 13.01
C THR A 132 -10.64 -7.06 12.45
N ASN A 133 -9.92 -6.42 11.52
CA ASN A 133 -8.69 -6.97 10.95
C ASN A 133 -7.56 -7.10 11.99
N LEU A 134 -7.39 -6.09 12.86
CA LEU A 134 -6.41 -6.12 13.96
C LEU A 134 -6.69 -7.29 14.91
N ARG A 135 -7.95 -7.50 15.28
CA ARG A 135 -8.38 -8.65 16.13
C ARG A 135 -8.15 -9.97 15.42
N ALA A 136 -8.48 -10.06 14.13
CA ALA A 136 -8.25 -11.26 13.33
C ALA A 136 -6.75 -11.64 13.27
N ALA A 137 -5.88 -10.62 13.29
CA ALA A 137 -4.43 -10.79 13.33
C ALA A 137 -3.86 -10.99 14.74
N GLY A 138 -4.65 -10.80 15.82
CA GLY A 138 -4.22 -10.91 17.21
C GLY A 138 -3.25 -9.81 17.65
N VAL A 139 -3.40 -8.58 17.09
CA VAL A 139 -2.51 -7.44 17.38
C VAL A 139 -3.23 -6.24 17.97
N ASP A 140 -4.54 -6.30 18.14
CA ASP A 140 -5.40 -5.17 18.53
C ASP A 140 -5.05 -4.59 19.90
N GLU A 141 -4.60 -5.41 20.86
CA GLU A 141 -4.19 -4.94 22.19
C GLU A 141 -2.97 -3.99 22.16
N ARG A 142 -2.22 -3.98 21.06
CA ARG A 142 -1.03 -3.14 20.86
C ARG A 142 -1.30 -1.93 19.98
N VAL A 143 -2.57 -1.68 19.60
CA VAL A 143 -2.95 -0.61 18.67
C VAL A 143 -3.93 0.36 19.31
N THR A 144 -3.62 1.64 19.19
CA THR A 144 -4.58 2.74 19.42
C THR A 144 -5.03 3.27 18.06
N ILE A 145 -6.34 3.42 17.85
CA ILE A 145 -6.90 3.96 16.60
C ILE A 145 -7.21 5.44 16.82
N GLU A 146 -6.67 6.30 15.95
CA GLU A 146 -6.85 7.75 16.01
C GLU A 146 -7.38 8.30 14.70
N THR A 147 -8.40 9.15 14.75
CA THR A 147 -8.86 9.89 13.58
C THR A 147 -8.05 11.17 13.47
N ALA A 148 -7.16 11.25 12.47
CA ALA A 148 -6.31 12.41 12.28
C ALA A 148 -5.98 12.66 10.82
N ASP A 149 -5.81 13.94 10.48
CA ASP A 149 -5.31 14.37 9.18
C ASP A 149 -3.77 14.33 9.20
N MET A 150 -3.19 13.56 8.28
CA MET A 150 -1.73 13.46 8.16
C MET A 150 -1.05 14.76 7.71
N LEU A 151 -1.85 15.76 7.26
CA LEU A 151 -1.36 17.10 6.95
C LEU A 151 -1.23 17.99 8.19
N LYS A 152 -1.85 17.58 9.32
CA LYS A 152 -1.80 18.30 10.59
C LYS A 152 -2.03 17.31 11.74
N LEU A 153 -0.98 16.61 12.13
CA LEU A 153 -1.05 15.57 13.15
C LEU A 153 -1.26 16.13 14.56
N PRO A 154 -2.20 15.57 15.35
CA PRO A 154 -2.48 16.02 16.72
C PRO A 154 -1.46 15.48 17.74
N PHE A 155 -0.27 15.08 17.31
CA PHE A 155 0.76 14.53 18.16
C PHE A 155 1.86 15.54 18.43
N ALA A 156 2.47 15.41 19.62
CA ALA A 156 3.63 16.22 20.00
C ALA A 156 4.85 15.91 19.11
N ASP A 157 5.78 16.85 19.05
CA ASP A 157 7.07 16.65 18.40
C ASP A 157 7.81 15.47 19.04
N ARG A 158 8.46 14.65 18.21
CA ARG A 158 9.32 13.55 18.67
C ARG A 158 8.58 12.47 19.49
N ALA A 159 7.26 12.33 19.27
CA ALA A 159 6.42 11.40 20.02
C ALA A 159 6.57 9.93 19.63
N PHE A 160 7.22 9.63 18.50
CA PHE A 160 7.30 8.29 17.93
C PHE A 160 8.74 7.87 17.66
N ASP A 161 9.01 6.59 17.85
CA ASP A 161 10.28 5.94 17.53
C ASP A 161 10.38 5.62 16.04
N ALA A 162 9.26 5.28 15.42
CA ALA A 162 9.16 5.00 13.99
C ALA A 162 7.82 5.47 13.41
N VAL A 163 7.82 5.69 12.10
CA VAL A 163 6.63 6.00 11.30
C VAL A 163 6.55 5.02 10.15
N VAL A 164 5.35 4.57 9.79
CA VAL A 164 5.08 3.86 8.54
C VAL A 164 3.96 4.56 7.79
N SER A 165 4.03 4.61 6.47
CA SER A 165 2.92 4.98 5.60
C SER A 165 2.95 4.10 4.37
N ALA A 166 1.86 3.40 4.10
CA ALA A 166 1.77 2.47 2.98
C ALA A 166 0.60 2.81 2.07
N TYR A 167 0.91 3.18 0.83
CA TYR A 167 -0.06 3.48 -0.23
C TYR A 167 -1.10 4.56 0.15
N ALA A 168 -0.68 5.52 0.98
CA ALA A 168 -1.53 6.61 1.45
C ALA A 168 -1.01 7.97 0.97
N MET A 169 0.28 8.25 1.09
CA MET A 169 0.84 9.55 0.68
C MET A 169 0.80 9.80 -0.83
N ASP A 170 0.75 8.77 -1.66
CA ASP A 170 0.59 8.86 -3.12
C ASP A 170 -0.74 9.52 -3.54
N HIS A 171 -1.74 9.58 -2.64
CA HIS A 171 -3.04 10.20 -2.92
C HIS A 171 -3.10 11.70 -2.61
N LEU A 172 -2.06 12.27 -1.99
CA LEU A 172 -2.11 13.65 -1.47
C LEU A 172 -1.76 14.75 -2.48
N GLY A 173 -1.30 14.41 -3.67
CA GLY A 173 -0.69 15.39 -4.57
C GLY A 173 0.64 15.92 -4.00
N ARG A 174 1.39 16.71 -4.80
CA ARG A 174 2.77 17.11 -4.43
C ARG A 174 2.86 17.95 -3.16
N ASN A 175 1.96 18.89 -3.00
CA ASN A 175 2.00 19.80 -1.84
C ASN A 175 1.57 19.05 -0.56
N GLY A 176 0.51 18.26 -0.63
CA GLY A 176 0.07 17.44 0.49
C GLY A 176 1.14 16.43 0.92
N ALA A 177 1.78 15.74 -0.03
CA ALA A 177 2.86 14.80 0.28
C ALA A 177 4.06 15.47 0.97
N ARG A 178 4.45 16.70 0.54
CA ARG A 178 5.49 17.48 1.24
C ARG A 178 5.08 17.86 2.65
N THR A 179 3.83 18.29 2.85
CA THR A 179 3.32 18.61 4.19
C THR A 179 3.28 17.38 5.08
N ALA A 180 2.81 16.24 4.58
CA ALA A 180 2.79 14.98 5.33
C ALA A 180 4.20 14.47 5.68
N LEU A 181 5.18 14.63 4.77
CA LEU A 181 6.59 14.35 5.07
C LEU A 181 7.13 15.25 6.19
N ALA A 182 6.80 16.56 6.18
CA ALA A 182 7.21 17.49 7.24
C ALA A 182 6.56 17.13 8.60
N GLU A 183 5.28 16.76 8.61
CA GLU A 183 4.60 16.30 9.82
C GLU A 183 5.16 14.97 10.34
N ALA A 184 5.43 14.00 9.45
CA ALA A 184 6.11 12.76 9.82
C ALA A 184 7.49 13.04 10.45
N HIS A 185 8.25 13.96 9.85
CA HIS A 185 9.53 14.39 10.41
C HIS A 185 9.34 15.05 11.79
N ARG A 186 8.36 15.92 11.95
CA ARG A 186 8.12 16.62 13.23
C ARG A 186 7.85 15.63 14.38
N VAL A 187 6.96 14.66 14.15
CA VAL A 187 6.50 13.73 15.19
C VAL A 187 7.48 12.59 15.46
N LEU A 188 8.41 12.32 14.56
CA LEU A 188 9.42 11.28 14.69
C LEU A 188 10.59 11.79 15.54
N ARG A 189 11.17 11.00 16.43
CA ARG A 189 12.38 11.36 17.18
C ARG A 189 13.62 11.46 16.28
N PRO A 190 14.65 12.23 16.63
CA PRO A 190 15.94 12.20 15.92
C PRO A 190 16.49 10.78 15.83
N GLY A 191 16.99 10.40 14.66
CA GLY A 191 17.45 9.04 14.38
C GLY A 191 16.34 7.98 14.27
N GLY A 192 15.07 8.37 14.35
CA GLY A 192 13.93 7.46 14.15
C GLY A 192 13.71 7.10 12.69
N ASP A 193 13.08 5.96 12.46
CA ASP A 193 12.85 5.39 11.13
C ASP A 193 11.51 5.81 10.54
N PHE A 194 11.48 6.13 9.25
CA PHE A 194 10.24 6.28 8.50
C PHE A 194 10.23 5.33 7.30
N LEU A 195 9.36 4.32 7.34
CA LEU A 195 9.13 3.40 6.24
C LEU A 195 8.01 3.94 5.34
N LEU A 196 8.39 4.49 4.20
CA LEU A 196 7.46 5.00 3.19
C LEU A 196 7.31 3.96 2.07
N ILE A 197 6.10 3.42 1.91
CA ILE A 197 5.74 2.43 0.89
C ILE A 197 4.74 3.05 -0.08
N LEU A 198 5.05 2.99 -1.36
CA LEU A 198 4.34 3.68 -2.42
C LEU A 198 4.00 2.73 -3.56
N VAL A 199 2.99 3.08 -4.34
CA VAL A 199 2.74 2.40 -5.63
C VAL A 199 3.90 2.70 -6.57
N ALA A 200 4.50 1.65 -7.14
CA ALA A 200 5.58 1.82 -8.11
C ALA A 200 5.07 2.54 -9.35
N ASN A 201 5.84 3.53 -9.82
CA ASN A 201 5.59 4.25 -11.07
C ASN A 201 6.67 3.89 -12.10
N ASP A 202 6.88 2.60 -12.33
CA ASP A 202 7.81 2.07 -13.31
C ASP A 202 7.10 1.54 -14.57
N GLY A 203 7.90 1.14 -15.56
CA GLY A 203 7.36 0.62 -16.83
C GLY A 203 6.54 -0.65 -16.67
N TRP A 204 6.87 -1.49 -15.70
CA TRP A 204 6.17 -2.72 -15.38
C TRP A 204 4.80 -2.44 -14.75
N ALA A 205 4.73 -1.59 -13.74
CA ALA A 205 3.48 -1.20 -13.11
C ALA A 205 2.52 -0.57 -14.12
N LYS A 206 3.03 0.30 -15.01
CA LYS A 206 2.26 0.88 -16.12
C LYS A 206 1.76 -0.17 -17.11
N LEU A 207 2.58 -1.16 -17.46
CA LEU A 207 2.18 -2.25 -18.36
C LEU A 207 1.10 -3.13 -17.72
N ALA A 208 1.24 -3.45 -16.43
CA ALA A 208 0.33 -4.34 -15.72
C ALA A 208 -1.02 -3.69 -15.37
N PHE A 209 -0.99 -2.44 -14.92
CA PHE A 209 -2.16 -1.78 -14.35
C PHE A 209 -2.59 -0.52 -15.12
N GLY A 210 -1.78 -0.03 -16.07
CA GLY A 210 -2.11 1.04 -17.00
C GLY A 210 -2.90 2.21 -16.38
N PRO A 211 -4.13 2.46 -16.86
CA PRO A 211 -4.96 3.56 -16.37
C PRO A 211 -5.33 3.49 -14.89
N LEU A 212 -5.29 2.30 -14.27
CA LEU A 212 -5.60 2.14 -12.84
C LEU A 212 -4.55 2.84 -11.95
N LEU A 213 -3.33 3.05 -12.44
CA LEU A 213 -2.28 3.80 -11.75
C LEU A 213 -2.44 5.32 -11.89
N SER A 214 -3.37 5.80 -12.71
CA SER A 214 -3.60 7.24 -12.92
C SER A 214 -4.34 7.94 -11.78
N HIS A 215 -4.60 7.26 -10.67
CA HIS A 215 -5.18 7.85 -9.48
C HIS A 215 -4.16 8.79 -8.83
N GLY A 216 -4.25 10.02 -9.21
CA GLY A 216 -3.81 11.25 -8.59
C GLY A 216 -2.50 11.26 -7.81
N GLY A 217 -1.33 10.95 -8.37
CA GLY A 217 -0.10 11.32 -7.72
C GLY A 217 0.98 10.25 -7.56
N THR A 218 0.97 9.20 -8.36
CA THR A 218 2.12 8.28 -8.42
C THR A 218 3.34 9.01 -9.01
N TYR A 219 4.14 9.61 -8.14
CA TYR A 219 5.40 10.26 -8.51
C TYR A 219 6.51 9.21 -8.59
N GLY A 220 7.48 9.44 -9.52
CA GLY A 220 8.64 8.56 -9.62
C GLY A 220 9.55 8.64 -8.39
N ALA A 221 10.36 7.62 -8.17
CA ALA A 221 11.28 7.53 -7.03
C ALA A 221 12.20 8.75 -6.88
N LYS A 222 12.63 9.37 -7.98
CA LYS A 222 13.44 10.59 -7.95
C LYS A 222 12.74 11.73 -7.18
N TRP A 223 11.46 11.97 -7.47
CA TRP A 223 10.71 13.02 -6.80
C TRP A 223 10.57 12.75 -5.28
N TRP A 224 10.33 11.51 -4.89
CA TRP A 224 10.21 11.13 -3.49
C TRP A 224 11.53 11.28 -2.72
N ARG A 225 12.67 10.94 -3.35
CA ARG A 225 14.00 11.19 -2.76
C ARG A 225 14.23 12.67 -2.50
N GLU A 226 13.93 13.52 -3.49
CA GLU A 226 14.07 14.98 -3.36
C GLU A 226 13.14 15.55 -2.28
N ALA A 227 11.89 15.09 -2.23
CA ALA A 227 10.90 15.56 -1.25
C ALA A 227 11.28 15.11 0.18
N ALA A 228 11.71 13.87 0.38
CA ALA A 228 12.17 13.35 1.66
C ALA A 228 13.42 14.10 2.14
N GLY A 229 14.42 14.30 1.27
CA GLY A 229 15.61 15.08 1.60
C GLY A 229 15.31 16.52 2.00
N ALA A 230 14.38 17.18 1.28
CA ALA A 230 13.91 18.53 1.60
C ALA A 230 13.14 18.60 2.94
N ALA A 231 12.49 17.50 3.35
CA ALA A 231 11.80 17.40 4.63
C ALA A 231 12.74 17.06 5.81
N GLY A 232 14.04 16.85 5.57
CA GLY A 232 15.02 16.58 6.64
C GLY A 232 15.32 15.11 6.89
N PHE A 233 15.00 14.23 5.93
CA PHE A 233 15.31 12.81 6.01
C PHE A 233 16.59 12.47 5.23
N ASP A 234 17.32 11.49 5.74
CA ASP A 234 18.32 10.73 4.98
C ASP A 234 17.72 9.42 4.50
N ILE A 235 18.11 8.97 3.31
CA ILE A 235 17.66 7.68 2.78
C ILE A 235 18.63 6.62 3.27
N HIS A 236 18.14 5.73 4.14
CA HIS A 236 18.92 4.62 4.65
C HIS A 236 18.89 3.42 3.68
N GLU A 237 17.73 3.14 3.13
CA GLU A 237 17.52 2.04 2.18
C GLU A 237 16.42 2.41 1.19
N GLU A 238 16.56 1.95 -0.04
CA GLU A 238 15.53 2.06 -1.07
C GLU A 238 15.44 0.74 -1.81
N GLY A 239 14.22 0.31 -2.12
CA GLY A 239 14.01 -0.92 -2.87
C GLY A 239 12.70 -0.95 -3.62
N SER A 240 12.56 -1.94 -4.49
CA SER A 240 11.32 -2.16 -5.23
C SER A 240 10.92 -3.63 -5.19
N ARG A 241 9.62 -3.84 -5.22
CA ARG A 241 8.96 -5.13 -5.44
C ARG A 241 7.95 -4.95 -6.56
N PRO A 242 7.38 -6.01 -7.14
CA PRO A 242 6.31 -5.82 -8.11
C PRO A 242 5.24 -4.86 -7.59
N VAL A 243 4.97 -3.80 -8.36
CA VAL A 243 4.01 -2.72 -8.09
C VAL A 243 4.27 -1.87 -6.83
N THR A 244 5.41 -2.03 -6.16
CA THR A 244 5.73 -1.33 -4.92
C THR A 244 7.13 -0.74 -4.98
N THR A 245 7.27 0.51 -4.57
CA THR A 245 8.57 1.14 -4.24
C THR A 245 8.56 1.49 -2.76
N TYR A 246 9.65 1.26 -2.04
CA TYR A 246 9.76 1.67 -0.65
C TYR A 246 11.05 2.44 -0.39
N PHE A 247 10.98 3.30 0.62
CA PHE A 247 12.11 4.04 1.18
C PHE A 247 12.12 3.82 2.69
N LEU A 248 13.24 3.40 3.21
CA LEU A 248 13.53 3.52 4.63
C LEU A 248 14.31 4.81 4.84
N LEU A 249 13.66 5.75 5.50
CA LEU A 249 14.16 7.09 5.77
C LEU A 249 14.55 7.19 7.24
N THR A 250 15.62 7.93 7.54
CA THR A 250 16.00 8.22 8.92
C THR A 250 15.94 9.73 9.15
N ARG A 251 15.29 10.15 10.25
CA ARG A 251 15.23 11.56 10.62
C ARG A 251 16.63 12.06 11.01
N ARG A 252 17.09 13.13 10.35
CA ARG A 252 18.28 13.89 10.76
C ARG A 252 18.13 14.59 12.10
#